data_0b373892d72ac89c03e421153beac7e0
#
_entry.id   0b373892d72ac89c03e421153beac7e0
#
_cell.length_a   1.000
_cell.length_b   1.000
_cell.length_c   1.000
_cell.angle_alpha   90.00
_cell.angle_beta   90.00
_cell.angle_gamma   90.00
#
_symmetry.space_group_name_H-M   'P 1'
#
loop_
_entity.id
_entity.type
_entity.pdbx_description
1 polymer ?
#
loop_
_entity_poly.entity_id
_entity_poly.type
_entity_poly.pdbx_seq_one_letter_code
_entity_poly.pdbx_strand_id
1 'polypeptide(L)'
;PMIVLRTPKGWTGPKVVDGQQIEGSFRAHQVPITMEKPEEHLPLLQAWLESYHAEELFDEKGRLIPELAELAPKGDARLGANPHANGGLLLKDLRLPDFRTYGIEVDPGKTKAQDMIELGGYIRDIFVLNKENQNFRIFGPDESMSNRLYKVFEAENRDWNAELLDTDDCLSRGGRIMDGMLSAVSYTH
;
A
#
# COMPACT_ATOMS: atom_id res chain seq x y z
N PRO A 1 21.73 2.15 -6.98
CA PRO A 1 22.04 0.93 -6.22
C PRO A 1 20.74 0.30 -5.70
N MET A 2 20.72 -1.03 -5.66
CA MET A 2 19.61 -1.81 -5.12
C MET A 2 20.11 -2.55 -3.88
N ILE A 3 19.33 -2.49 -2.79
CA ILE A 3 19.63 -3.22 -1.55
C ILE A 3 18.70 -4.42 -1.48
N VAL A 4 19.24 -5.63 -1.34
CA VAL A 4 18.48 -6.85 -1.13
C VAL A 4 18.62 -7.25 0.34
N LEU A 5 17.56 -7.07 1.11
CA LEU A 5 17.50 -7.43 2.52
C LEU A 5 16.88 -8.82 2.68
N ARG A 6 17.65 -9.76 3.24
CA ARG A 6 17.17 -11.13 3.54
C ARG A 6 17.18 -11.34 5.04
N THR A 7 16.03 -11.46 5.62
CA THR A 7 15.84 -11.61 7.08
C THR A 7 14.81 -12.68 7.36
N PRO A 8 14.82 -13.28 8.56
CA PRO A 8 13.67 -14.06 9.03
C PRO A 8 12.45 -13.11 9.19
N LYS A 9 11.25 -13.65 9.03
CA LYS A 9 10.03 -12.90 9.28
C LYS A 9 9.99 -12.45 10.76
N GLY A 10 9.69 -11.17 11.00
CA GLY A 10 9.69 -10.61 12.36
C GLY A 10 11.09 -10.29 12.91
N TRP A 11 12.09 -10.19 12.04
CA TRP A 11 13.43 -9.76 12.42
C TRP A 11 13.38 -8.44 13.19
N THR A 12 14.22 -8.31 14.20
CA THR A 12 14.28 -7.25 15.21
C THR A 12 13.18 -7.27 16.27
N GLY A 13 12.10 -8.01 16.06
CA GLY A 13 11.06 -8.19 17.06
C GLY A 13 11.41 -9.22 18.14
N PRO A 14 10.51 -9.45 19.10
CA PRO A 14 10.70 -10.49 20.11
C PRO A 14 10.78 -11.87 19.45
N LYS A 15 11.75 -12.68 19.87
CA LYS A 15 11.93 -14.02 19.32
C LYS A 15 10.88 -15.02 19.83
N VAL A 16 10.49 -14.84 21.08
CA VAL A 16 9.54 -15.71 21.78
C VAL A 16 8.60 -14.83 22.61
N VAL A 17 7.30 -15.10 22.57
CA VAL A 17 6.28 -14.50 23.41
C VAL A 17 5.40 -15.62 23.95
N ASP A 18 5.12 -15.64 25.25
CA ASP A 18 4.32 -16.67 25.93
C ASP A 18 4.78 -18.13 25.64
N GLY A 19 6.09 -18.32 25.51
CA GLY A 19 6.67 -19.61 25.16
C GLY A 19 6.50 -20.02 23.70
N GLN A 20 5.92 -19.17 22.86
CA GLN A 20 5.72 -19.42 21.42
C GLN A 20 6.79 -18.71 20.58
N GLN A 21 7.36 -19.42 19.62
CA GLN A 21 8.29 -18.82 18.66
C GLN A 21 7.55 -17.81 17.77
N ILE A 22 8.08 -16.58 17.71
CA ILE A 22 7.57 -15.49 16.88
C ILE A 22 8.45 -15.33 15.65
N GLU A 23 9.73 -14.98 15.84
CA GLU A 23 10.66 -14.78 14.73
C GLU A 23 10.75 -16.02 13.84
N GLY A 24 10.65 -15.82 12.53
CA GLY A 24 10.68 -16.90 11.53
C GLY A 24 9.37 -17.69 11.41
N SER A 25 8.33 -17.35 12.16
CA SER A 25 7.05 -18.04 12.11
C SER A 25 5.91 -17.15 11.59
N PHE A 26 4.75 -17.75 11.31
CA PHE A 26 3.55 -17.01 10.90
C PHE A 26 3.07 -16.02 11.98
N ARG A 27 3.41 -16.25 13.26
CA ARG A 27 3.04 -15.39 14.39
C ARG A 27 3.62 -13.99 14.28
N ALA A 28 4.75 -13.84 13.60
CA ALA A 28 5.34 -12.52 13.33
C ALA A 28 4.56 -11.69 12.30
N HIS A 29 3.52 -12.24 11.67
CA HIS A 29 2.67 -11.49 10.73
C HIS A 29 1.70 -10.53 11.43
N GLN A 30 1.27 -10.88 12.62
CA GLN A 30 0.41 -10.04 13.47
C GLN A 30 1.25 -9.31 14.52
N VAL A 31 0.62 -8.42 15.28
CA VAL A 31 1.30 -7.79 16.43
C VAL A 31 1.66 -8.90 17.43
N PRO A 32 2.94 -9.16 17.67
CA PRO A 32 3.37 -10.33 18.43
C PRO A 32 3.15 -10.20 19.94
N ILE A 33 2.82 -9.00 20.42
CA ILE A 33 2.59 -8.68 21.82
C ILE A 33 1.21 -8.07 21.95
N THR A 34 0.33 -8.65 22.75
CA THR A 34 -0.99 -8.10 23.09
C THR A 34 -0.96 -7.55 24.52
N MET A 35 -1.90 -6.68 24.87
CA MET A 35 -2.04 -6.14 26.22
C MET A 35 -3.04 -6.95 27.07
N GLU A 36 -3.28 -8.20 26.73
CA GLU A 36 -4.11 -9.11 27.52
C GLU A 36 -3.46 -9.48 28.86
N LYS A 37 -2.12 -9.47 28.90
CA LYS A 37 -1.31 -9.68 30.10
C LYS A 37 -0.35 -8.50 30.30
N PRO A 38 -0.83 -7.33 30.69
CA PRO A 38 -0.02 -6.11 30.70
C PRO A 38 1.19 -6.20 31.62
N GLU A 39 1.11 -6.93 32.74
CA GLU A 39 2.22 -7.09 33.69
C GLU A 39 3.41 -7.86 33.07
N GLU A 40 3.14 -8.79 32.16
CA GLU A 40 4.17 -9.59 31.47
C GLU A 40 4.60 -8.94 30.15
N HIS A 41 3.65 -8.40 29.40
CA HIS A 41 3.85 -7.94 28.04
C HIS A 41 4.39 -6.50 27.93
N LEU A 42 4.05 -5.61 28.88
CA LEU A 42 4.55 -4.25 28.86
C LEU A 42 6.07 -4.16 29.01
N PRO A 43 6.73 -4.88 29.95
CA PRO A 43 8.18 -4.91 30.01
C PRO A 43 8.84 -5.49 28.74
N LEU A 44 8.20 -6.49 28.11
CA LEU A 44 8.70 -7.07 26.88
C LEU A 44 8.60 -6.09 25.70
N LEU A 45 7.48 -5.37 25.59
CA LEU A 45 7.29 -4.30 24.59
C LEU A 45 8.30 -3.17 24.81
N GLN A 46 8.48 -2.74 26.05
CA GLN A 46 9.44 -1.71 26.39
C GLN A 46 10.86 -2.12 25.99
N ALA A 47 11.29 -3.31 26.39
CA ALA A 47 12.62 -3.82 26.03
C ALA A 47 12.81 -3.92 24.50
N TRP A 48 11.76 -4.30 23.78
CA TRP A 48 11.80 -4.34 22.33
C TRP A 48 11.99 -2.93 21.72
N LEU A 49 11.20 -1.96 22.15
CA LEU A 49 11.31 -0.57 21.65
C LEU A 49 12.65 0.06 22.03
N GLU A 50 13.14 -0.15 23.25
CA GLU A 50 14.44 0.33 23.71
C GLU A 50 15.61 -0.28 22.93
N SER A 51 15.44 -1.49 22.40
CA SER A 51 16.49 -2.16 21.59
C SER A 51 16.81 -1.45 20.27
N TYR A 52 15.98 -0.51 19.84
CA TYR A 52 16.22 0.30 18.64
C TYR A 52 17.10 1.52 18.90
N HIS A 53 17.39 1.86 20.16
CA HIS A 53 18.25 2.99 20.54
C HIS A 53 17.86 4.29 19.84
N ALA A 54 16.55 4.59 19.82
CA ALA A 54 16.02 5.78 19.13
C ALA A 54 16.67 7.08 19.60
N GLU A 55 17.14 7.14 20.85
CA GLU A 55 17.89 8.26 21.43
C GLU A 55 19.21 8.57 20.69
N GLU A 56 19.79 7.61 19.99
CA GLU A 56 21.01 7.80 19.18
C GLU A 56 20.70 8.47 17.82
N LEU A 57 19.43 8.45 17.41
CA LEU A 57 19.00 8.92 16.09
C LEU A 57 18.32 10.30 16.15
N PHE A 58 17.77 10.68 17.30
CA PHE A 58 16.95 11.87 17.46
C PHE A 58 17.41 12.75 18.61
N ASP A 59 17.24 14.05 18.45
CA ASP A 59 17.48 15.02 19.53
C ASP A 59 16.32 15.03 20.55
N GLU A 60 16.50 15.80 21.64
CA GLU A 60 15.49 15.94 22.71
C GLU A 60 14.13 16.48 22.21
N LYS A 61 14.06 17.06 21.03
CA LYS A 61 12.85 17.56 20.39
C LYS A 61 12.27 16.58 19.38
N GLY A 62 12.83 15.36 19.28
CA GLY A 62 12.41 14.33 18.35
C GLY A 62 12.81 14.62 16.90
N ARG A 63 13.78 15.48 16.63
CA ARG A 63 14.28 15.74 15.28
C ARG A 63 15.50 14.86 15.03
N LEU A 64 15.62 14.39 13.79
CA LEU A 64 16.80 13.62 13.36
C LEU A 64 18.08 14.42 13.62
N ILE A 65 19.11 13.78 14.19
CA ILE A 65 20.40 14.42 14.42
C ILE A 65 21.00 14.92 13.10
N PRO A 66 21.75 16.04 13.11
CA PRO A 66 22.24 16.68 11.88
C PRO A 66 23.06 15.75 10.98
N GLU A 67 23.91 14.92 11.56
CA GLU A 67 24.79 13.99 10.85
C GLU A 67 23.98 13.00 9.99
N LEU A 68 22.83 12.53 10.48
CA LEU A 68 21.94 11.64 9.73
C LEU A 68 21.08 12.43 8.74
N ALA A 69 20.63 13.62 9.12
CA ALA A 69 19.84 14.47 8.23
C ALA A 69 20.63 14.91 6.98
N GLU A 70 21.95 15.04 7.09
CA GLU A 70 22.82 15.37 5.95
C GLU A 70 22.94 14.25 4.92
N LEU A 71 22.70 12.99 5.30
CA LEU A 71 22.70 11.85 4.39
C LEU A 71 21.52 11.88 3.43
N ALA A 72 20.44 12.59 3.76
CA ALA A 72 19.27 12.69 2.91
C ALA A 72 19.59 13.43 1.61
N PRO A 73 19.18 12.91 0.46
CA PRO A 73 19.41 13.58 -0.82
C PRO A 73 18.70 14.94 -0.85
N LYS A 74 19.35 15.94 -1.45
CA LYS A 74 18.85 17.32 -1.54
C LYS A 74 18.60 17.70 -3.01
N GLY A 75 17.70 18.66 -3.22
CA GLY A 75 17.39 19.19 -4.56
C GLY A 75 16.95 18.08 -5.53
N ASP A 76 17.54 18.07 -6.70
CA ASP A 76 17.20 17.13 -7.80
C ASP A 76 17.65 15.68 -7.55
N ALA A 77 18.45 15.45 -6.52
CA ALA A 77 18.82 14.09 -6.12
C ALA A 77 17.68 13.37 -5.35
N ARG A 78 16.66 14.08 -4.89
CA ARG A 78 15.51 13.45 -4.23
C ARG A 78 14.68 12.67 -5.24
N LEU A 79 14.15 11.52 -4.83
CA LEU A 79 13.30 10.70 -5.68
C LEU A 79 12.10 11.49 -6.23
N GLY A 80 11.45 12.29 -5.39
CA GLY A 80 10.31 13.12 -5.81
C GLY A 80 10.64 14.27 -6.76
N ALA A 81 11.91 14.64 -6.88
CA ALA A 81 12.36 15.65 -7.84
C ALA A 81 12.91 15.04 -9.15
N ASN A 82 13.13 13.72 -9.17
CA ASN A 82 13.67 13.03 -10.34
C ASN A 82 12.59 12.97 -11.44
N PRO A 83 12.85 13.53 -12.64
CA PRO A 83 11.88 13.53 -13.74
C PRO A 83 11.50 12.13 -14.23
N HIS A 84 12.32 11.10 -13.98
CA HIS A 84 12.02 9.71 -14.34
C HIS A 84 11.20 8.96 -13.29
N ALA A 85 11.06 9.47 -12.09
CA ALA A 85 10.30 8.82 -11.02
C ALA A 85 8.95 9.52 -10.79
N ASN A 86 8.97 10.65 -10.15
CA ASN A 86 7.76 11.44 -9.85
C ASN A 86 7.74 12.76 -10.62
N GLY A 87 8.75 13.00 -11.38
CA GLY A 87 9.11 14.25 -11.95
C GLY A 87 7.95 15.05 -12.49
N GLY A 88 7.81 16.25 -12.00
CA GLY A 88 6.79 17.18 -12.45
C GLY A 88 6.65 17.33 -13.99
N LEU A 89 7.64 16.86 -14.75
CA LEU A 89 7.60 16.81 -16.22
C LEU A 89 6.61 15.78 -16.77
N LEU A 90 6.33 14.71 -16.01
CA LEU A 90 5.38 13.67 -16.40
C LEU A 90 4.01 13.83 -15.74
N LEU A 91 3.91 14.74 -14.78
CA LEU A 91 2.66 15.02 -14.10
C LEU A 91 1.66 15.68 -15.07
N LYS A 92 0.51 15.10 -15.18
CA LYS A 92 -0.64 15.66 -15.90
C LYS A 92 -1.82 15.73 -14.96
N ASP A 93 -2.59 16.79 -15.03
CA ASP A 93 -3.80 16.95 -14.24
C ASP A 93 -4.76 15.80 -14.49
N LEU A 94 -5.28 15.24 -13.40
CA LEU A 94 -6.25 14.17 -13.45
C LEU A 94 -7.64 14.77 -13.72
N ARG A 95 -8.32 14.26 -14.74
CA ARG A 95 -9.72 14.58 -15.01
C ARG A 95 -10.58 13.71 -14.11
N LEU A 96 -11.42 14.34 -13.29
CA LEU A 96 -12.31 13.64 -12.36
C LEU A 96 -13.77 13.83 -12.82
N PRO A 97 -14.61 12.80 -12.74
CA PRO A 97 -16.05 12.96 -12.91
C PRO A 97 -16.66 13.68 -11.69
N ASP A 98 -17.85 14.23 -11.84
CA ASP A 98 -18.56 14.81 -10.69
C ASP A 98 -19.00 13.68 -9.74
N PHE A 99 -18.39 13.59 -8.58
CA PHE A 99 -18.67 12.55 -7.59
C PHE A 99 -20.14 12.53 -7.13
N ARG A 100 -20.86 13.67 -7.25
CA ARG A 100 -22.25 13.76 -6.83
C ARG A 100 -23.17 12.87 -7.68
N THR A 101 -22.77 12.55 -8.92
CA THR A 101 -23.53 11.68 -9.81
C THR A 101 -23.52 10.21 -9.41
N TYR A 102 -22.66 9.84 -8.44
CA TYR A 102 -22.57 8.49 -7.88
C TYR A 102 -23.32 8.34 -6.56
N GLY A 103 -23.97 9.40 -6.10
CA GLY A 103 -24.87 9.35 -4.95
C GLY A 103 -26.07 8.46 -5.25
N ILE A 104 -26.48 7.66 -4.28
CA ILE A 104 -27.67 6.81 -4.39
C ILE A 104 -28.81 7.37 -3.56
N GLU A 105 -30.04 7.16 -4.03
CA GLU A 105 -31.23 7.44 -3.26
C GLU A 105 -31.37 6.40 -2.14
N VAL A 106 -31.50 6.86 -0.90
CA VAL A 106 -31.56 5.99 0.28
C VAL A 106 -32.92 6.11 0.94
N ASP A 107 -33.66 5.01 0.98
CA ASP A 107 -34.85 4.87 1.83
C ASP A 107 -34.41 4.25 3.17
N PRO A 108 -34.41 5.00 4.27
CA PRO A 108 -33.91 4.55 5.56
C PRO A 108 -34.54 3.23 6.01
N GLY A 109 -33.68 2.27 6.38
CA GLY A 109 -34.10 0.94 6.82
C GLY A 109 -34.52 -0.04 5.71
N LYS A 110 -34.55 0.39 4.43
CA LYS A 110 -34.94 -0.47 3.28
C LYS A 110 -33.86 -0.60 2.23
N THR A 111 -33.16 0.50 1.93
CA THR A 111 -32.11 0.49 0.91
C THR A 111 -30.91 -0.28 1.40
N LYS A 112 -30.47 -1.27 0.60
CA LYS A 112 -29.21 -1.97 0.78
C LYS A 112 -28.27 -1.54 -0.34
N ALA A 113 -27.16 -0.93 0.01
CA ALA A 113 -26.15 -0.50 -0.93
C ALA A 113 -24.74 -0.85 -0.41
N GLN A 114 -23.79 -0.80 -1.29
CA GLN A 114 -22.38 -1.05 -0.98
C GLN A 114 -21.55 0.06 -1.62
N ASP A 115 -20.91 0.84 -0.79
CA ASP A 115 -20.07 1.98 -1.16
C ASP A 115 -18.99 1.64 -2.20
N MET A 116 -18.35 0.47 -2.04
CA MET A 116 -17.30 0.02 -2.95
C MET A 116 -17.81 -0.26 -4.38
N ILE A 117 -19.08 -0.60 -4.56
CA ILE A 117 -19.66 -0.75 -5.91
C ILE A 117 -19.78 0.60 -6.60
N GLU A 118 -20.22 1.61 -5.87
CA GLU A 118 -20.35 2.97 -6.41
C GLU A 118 -18.98 3.62 -6.62
N LEU A 119 -18.05 3.41 -5.69
CA LEU A 119 -16.65 3.79 -5.85
C LEU A 119 -16.03 3.13 -7.10
N GLY A 120 -16.31 1.86 -7.35
CA GLY A 120 -15.86 1.15 -8.56
C GLY A 120 -16.35 1.82 -9.83
N GLY A 121 -17.60 2.32 -9.86
CA GLY A 121 -18.13 3.11 -10.98
C GLY A 121 -17.40 4.46 -11.14
N TYR A 122 -17.16 5.16 -10.06
CA TYR A 122 -16.39 6.40 -10.08
C TYR A 122 -14.96 6.21 -10.61
N ILE A 123 -14.26 5.18 -10.13
CA ILE A 123 -12.89 4.85 -10.57
C ILE A 123 -12.89 4.43 -12.05
N ARG A 124 -13.87 3.65 -12.52
CA ARG A 124 -14.04 3.31 -13.94
C ARG A 124 -14.07 4.57 -14.80
N ASP A 125 -14.85 5.56 -14.41
CA ASP A 125 -15.00 6.78 -15.20
C ASP A 125 -13.76 7.67 -15.15
N ILE A 126 -12.97 7.62 -14.06
CA ILE A 126 -11.62 8.21 -14.05
C ILE A 126 -10.73 7.54 -15.10
N PHE A 127 -10.74 6.22 -15.23
CA PHE A 127 -9.98 5.52 -16.28
C PHE A 127 -10.41 5.97 -17.67
N VAL A 128 -11.72 6.08 -17.91
CA VAL A 128 -12.26 6.54 -19.20
C VAL A 128 -11.81 7.95 -19.52
N LEU A 129 -11.96 8.91 -18.59
CA LEU A 129 -11.61 10.32 -18.79
C LEU A 129 -10.10 10.52 -19.03
N ASN A 130 -9.26 9.64 -18.49
CA ASN A 130 -7.80 9.74 -18.56
C ASN A 130 -7.16 8.68 -19.45
N LYS A 131 -7.93 8.11 -20.38
CA LYS A 131 -7.46 7.05 -21.28
C LYS A 131 -6.28 7.49 -22.13
N GLU A 132 -6.34 8.69 -22.71
CA GLU A 132 -5.28 9.22 -23.58
C GLU A 132 -3.99 9.55 -22.81
N ASN A 133 -4.13 10.11 -21.60
CA ASN A 133 -2.99 10.50 -20.79
C ASN A 133 -2.35 9.33 -20.04
N GLN A 134 -3.09 8.27 -19.80
CA GLN A 134 -2.67 7.08 -19.03
C GLN A 134 -2.03 7.42 -17.67
N ASN A 135 -2.48 8.51 -17.05
CA ASN A 135 -1.91 9.11 -15.84
C ASN A 135 -2.62 8.66 -14.55
N PHE A 136 -3.45 7.62 -14.63
CA PHE A 136 -4.13 7.03 -13.48
C PHE A 136 -3.95 5.51 -13.47
N ARG A 137 -3.60 4.96 -12.32
CA ARG A 137 -3.46 3.53 -12.06
C ARG A 137 -4.03 3.20 -10.70
N ILE A 138 -4.51 1.98 -10.52
CA ILE A 138 -4.82 1.43 -9.21
C ILE A 138 -3.89 0.26 -8.90
N PHE A 139 -3.63 0.05 -7.62
CA PHE A 139 -2.80 -1.04 -7.12
C PHE A 139 -3.58 -1.81 -6.07
N GLY A 140 -3.54 -3.11 -6.12
CA GLY A 140 -4.22 -3.98 -5.19
C GLY A 140 -3.55 -5.36 -5.08
N PRO A 141 -3.73 -6.07 -3.96
CA PRO A 141 -3.13 -7.39 -3.73
C PRO A 141 -4.05 -8.52 -4.23
N ASP A 142 -4.52 -8.47 -5.47
CA ASP A 142 -5.46 -9.41 -6.09
C ASP A 142 -6.85 -9.43 -5.41
N GLU A 143 -7.32 -8.28 -4.99
CA GLU A 143 -8.58 -8.15 -4.25
C GLU A 143 -9.60 -7.19 -4.87
N SER A 144 -9.40 -6.72 -6.10
CA SER A 144 -10.33 -5.78 -6.74
C SER A 144 -11.73 -6.37 -6.89
N MET A 145 -11.85 -7.66 -7.20
CA MET A 145 -13.14 -8.34 -7.33
C MET A 145 -13.79 -8.56 -5.96
N SER A 146 -13.05 -9.09 -4.99
CA SER A 146 -13.54 -9.36 -3.64
C SER A 146 -13.93 -8.08 -2.91
N ASN A 147 -13.25 -6.97 -3.17
CA ASN A 147 -13.57 -5.63 -2.68
C ASN A 147 -14.64 -4.91 -3.52
N ARG A 148 -15.29 -5.59 -4.44
CA ARG A 148 -16.44 -5.11 -5.24
C ARG A 148 -16.10 -3.92 -6.17
N LEU A 149 -14.85 -3.76 -6.54
CA LEU A 149 -14.40 -2.77 -7.51
C LEU A 149 -14.53 -3.24 -8.96
N TYR A 150 -15.24 -4.34 -9.22
CA TYR A 150 -15.31 -5.03 -10.52
C TYR A 150 -15.72 -4.12 -11.69
N LYS A 151 -16.45 -3.02 -11.45
CA LYS A 151 -16.80 -2.05 -12.49
C LYS A 151 -15.58 -1.43 -13.19
N VAL A 152 -14.41 -1.43 -12.56
CA VAL A 152 -13.18 -0.89 -13.17
C VAL A 152 -12.77 -1.68 -14.41
N PHE A 153 -13.10 -2.98 -14.47
CA PHE A 153 -12.80 -3.86 -15.59
C PHE A 153 -13.67 -3.61 -16.82
N GLU A 154 -14.71 -2.80 -16.73
CA GLU A 154 -15.47 -2.30 -17.86
C GLU A 154 -14.68 -1.31 -18.72
N ALA A 155 -13.67 -0.66 -18.14
CA ALA A 155 -12.88 0.39 -18.79
C ALA A 155 -11.40 0.06 -18.94
N GLU A 156 -10.86 -0.83 -18.11
CA GLU A 156 -9.43 -1.09 -18.07
C GLU A 156 -9.14 -2.54 -17.66
N ASN A 157 -7.96 -3.04 -18.04
CA ASN A 157 -7.49 -4.38 -17.72
C ASN A 157 -6.43 -4.39 -16.64
N ARG A 158 -6.23 -5.54 -16.00
CA ARG A 158 -5.06 -5.83 -15.17
C ARG A 158 -3.80 -5.80 -16.03
N ASP A 159 -2.72 -5.27 -15.49
CA ASP A 159 -1.40 -5.43 -16.09
C ASP A 159 -0.92 -6.86 -15.91
N TRP A 160 -0.61 -7.52 -17.04
CA TRP A 160 -0.17 -8.90 -17.04
C TRP A 160 0.96 -9.11 -18.03
N ASN A 161 2.15 -9.44 -17.50
CA ASN A 161 3.37 -9.57 -18.30
C ASN A 161 3.76 -11.03 -18.63
N ALA A 162 3.03 -12.00 -18.05
CA ALA A 162 3.20 -13.41 -18.38
C ALA A 162 2.41 -13.79 -19.65
N GLU A 163 2.31 -15.08 -19.94
CA GLU A 163 1.51 -15.59 -21.04
C GLU A 163 0.03 -15.27 -20.82
N LEU A 164 -0.65 -14.83 -21.88
CA LEU A 164 -2.09 -14.63 -21.91
C LEU A 164 -2.73 -15.86 -22.55
N LEU A 165 -3.71 -16.43 -21.88
CA LEU A 165 -4.46 -17.59 -22.34
C LEU A 165 -5.82 -17.16 -22.91
N ASP A 166 -6.39 -17.95 -23.80
CA ASP A 166 -7.73 -17.69 -24.38
C ASP A 166 -8.85 -17.70 -23.34
N THR A 167 -8.59 -18.25 -22.16
CA THR A 167 -9.53 -18.31 -21.04
C THR A 167 -9.39 -17.16 -20.07
N ASP A 168 -8.43 -16.28 -20.29
CA ASP A 168 -8.17 -15.16 -19.36
C ASP A 168 -9.10 -13.98 -19.62
N ASP A 169 -9.66 -13.45 -18.56
CA ASP A 169 -10.52 -12.27 -18.58
C ASP A 169 -9.83 -11.05 -17.98
N CYS A 170 -10.04 -9.90 -18.61
CA CYS A 170 -9.60 -8.61 -18.09
C CYS A 170 -8.08 -8.50 -17.84
N LEU A 171 -7.26 -9.20 -18.60
CA LEU A 171 -5.81 -9.12 -18.58
C LEU A 171 -5.28 -8.46 -19.86
N SER A 172 -4.22 -7.66 -19.74
CA SER A 172 -3.48 -7.13 -20.89
C SER A 172 -2.10 -6.67 -20.51
N ARG A 173 -1.17 -6.68 -21.47
CA ARG A 173 0.12 -6.02 -21.28
C ARG A 173 -0.09 -4.51 -21.25
N GLY A 174 0.45 -3.87 -20.21
CA GLY A 174 0.32 -2.43 -20.02
C GLY A 174 -1.04 -1.97 -19.50
N GLY A 175 -1.85 -2.88 -18.97
CA GLY A 175 -3.04 -2.54 -18.20
C GLY A 175 -2.73 -1.60 -17.03
N ARG A 176 -3.69 -0.80 -16.61
CA ARG A 176 -3.49 0.19 -15.54
C ARG A 176 -4.04 -0.25 -14.19
N ILE A 177 -4.54 -1.47 -14.10
CA ILE A 177 -4.95 -2.12 -12.86
C ILE A 177 -3.84 -3.07 -12.44
N MET A 178 -3.04 -2.67 -11.45
CA MET A 178 -1.92 -3.43 -10.90
C MET A 178 -2.42 -4.33 -9.77
N ASP A 179 -3.30 -5.27 -10.11
CA ASP A 179 -4.02 -6.14 -9.19
C ASP A 179 -3.43 -7.56 -9.30
N GLY A 180 -2.42 -7.83 -8.54
CA GLY A 180 -1.69 -9.10 -8.60
C GLY A 180 -1.40 -9.69 -7.24
N MET A 181 -0.93 -10.94 -7.21
CA MET A 181 -0.47 -11.58 -5.98
C MET A 181 0.79 -10.88 -5.46
N LEU A 182 0.58 -9.85 -4.70
CA LEU A 182 1.64 -9.06 -4.11
C LEU A 182 1.80 -9.46 -2.64
N SER A 183 3.03 -9.50 -2.16
CA SER A 183 3.26 -9.51 -0.73
C SER A 183 2.79 -8.18 -0.14
N ALA A 184 2.45 -8.18 1.15
CA ALA A 184 1.92 -7.01 1.86
C ALA A 184 2.76 -5.71 1.72
N VAL A 185 3.96 -5.78 1.19
CA VAL A 185 4.89 -4.64 1.07
C VAL A 185 5.03 -4.14 -0.36
N SER A 186 4.74 -4.95 -1.37
CA SER A 186 5.07 -4.61 -2.76
C SER A 186 4.19 -3.51 -3.36
N TYR A 187 3.08 -3.14 -2.77
CA TYR A 187 2.19 -2.07 -3.24
C TYR A 187 2.21 -0.81 -2.36
N THR A 188 2.97 -0.80 -1.27
CA THR A 188 3.08 0.38 -0.39
C THR A 188 4.16 1.35 -0.83
N HIS A 189 4.94 0.98 -1.78
CA HIS A 189 6.06 1.74 -2.30
C HIS A 189 6.06 1.76 -3.83
#